data_c3d0ede2b13a5d1770cdb3f1ec541dd5
#
_entry.id   c3d0ede2b13a5d1770cdb3f1ec541dd5
#
_cell.length_a   1.000
_cell.length_b   1.000
_cell.length_c   1.000
_cell.angle_alpha   90.00
_cell.angle_beta   90.00
_cell.angle_gamma   90.00
#
_symmetry.space_group_name_H-M   'P 1'
#
loop_
_entity.id
_entity.type
_entity.pdbx_description
1 polymer ?
#
loop_
_entity_poly.entity_id
_entity_poly.type
_entity_poly.pdbx_seq_one_letter_code
_entity_poly.pdbx_strand_id
1 'polypeptide(L)'
;GEQRLDPARRMEPTSYYGPLSGVGLAIDNSPDAPRHVAVIGLGVGTLATYGRLGDRYRMYEINPQVVDIAWYWFSFLQDSKAKIDVVLGDARLQLERETPQAFDVLAVDAFSSDSIPTHLITREAMQVYLRHLKPDGVIAFHVTNRFLDLPPVVRRIADELGLKSMIVSDEPTERSDRFLSSSD
;
A
#
# COMPACT_ATOMS: atom_id res chain seq x y z
N GLY A 1 -10.69 7.55 5.00
CA GLY A 1 -9.59 8.34 4.44
C GLY A 1 -9.89 9.83 4.55
N GLU A 2 -8.85 10.63 4.58
CA GLU A 2 -8.90 12.08 4.73
C GLU A 2 -8.00 12.73 3.67
N GLN A 3 -8.32 13.96 3.27
CA GLN A 3 -7.48 14.79 2.42
C GLN A 3 -7.51 16.24 2.93
N ARG A 4 -6.36 16.92 2.86
CA ARG A 4 -6.29 18.34 3.21
C ARG A 4 -6.97 19.18 2.14
N LEU A 5 -7.75 20.18 2.56
CA LEU A 5 -8.42 21.09 1.65
C LEU A 5 -7.51 22.19 1.11
N ASP A 6 -6.40 22.49 1.80
CA ASP A 6 -5.40 23.45 1.34
C ASP A 6 -4.73 22.95 0.04
N PRO A 7 -4.84 23.69 -1.08
CA PRO A 7 -4.25 23.28 -2.36
C PRO A 7 -2.74 23.05 -2.31
N ALA A 8 -2.01 23.77 -1.44
CA ALA A 8 -0.56 23.59 -1.28
C ALA A 8 -0.19 22.30 -0.56
N ARG A 9 -1.11 21.76 0.24
CA ARG A 9 -0.89 20.59 1.11
C ARG A 9 -1.77 19.39 0.77
N ARG A 10 -2.63 19.47 -0.23
CA ARG A 10 -3.61 18.44 -0.55
C ARG A 10 -2.96 17.11 -1.00
N MET A 11 -1.73 17.16 -1.47
CA MET A 11 -0.93 15.98 -1.84
C MET A 11 0.03 15.52 -0.71
N GLU A 12 -0.13 16.01 0.50
CA GLU A 12 0.53 15.41 1.65
C GLU A 12 -0.20 14.14 2.07
N PRO A 13 0.54 13.03 2.36
CA PRO A 13 -0.09 11.81 2.84
C PRO A 13 -0.77 12.05 4.20
N THR A 14 -1.91 11.42 4.39
CA THR A 14 -2.75 11.55 5.59
C THR A 14 -2.98 10.18 6.24
N SER A 15 -3.61 10.17 7.42
CA SER A 15 -3.86 8.97 8.21
C SER A 15 -2.54 8.26 8.54
N TYR A 16 -2.50 6.94 8.42
CA TYR A 16 -1.35 6.07 8.69
C TYR A 16 -0.39 5.90 7.49
N TYR A 17 -0.49 6.77 6.49
CA TYR A 17 0.38 6.74 5.31
C TYR A 17 1.50 7.78 5.37
N GLY A 18 1.82 8.29 6.56
CA GLY A 18 2.88 9.29 6.73
C GLY A 18 4.25 8.81 6.25
N PRO A 19 5.22 9.74 6.06
CA PRO A 19 6.55 9.39 5.56
C PRO A 19 7.34 8.41 6.44
N LEU A 20 7.01 8.31 7.71
CA LEU A 20 7.64 7.39 8.67
C LEU A 20 6.90 6.05 8.79
N SER A 21 5.75 5.90 8.14
CA SER A 21 5.03 4.63 8.09
C SER A 21 5.81 3.56 7.33
N GLY A 22 5.54 2.30 7.62
CA GLY A 22 6.21 1.19 6.93
C GLY A 22 6.06 1.25 5.41
N VAL A 23 4.87 1.60 4.90
CA VAL A 23 4.65 1.75 3.46
C VAL A 23 5.32 3.00 2.89
N GLY A 24 5.28 4.12 3.62
CA GLY A 24 5.98 5.35 3.23
C GLY A 24 7.48 5.12 3.09
N LEU A 25 8.10 4.50 4.09
CA LEU A 25 9.51 4.12 4.07
C LEU A 25 9.85 3.14 2.96
N ALA A 26 9.01 2.13 2.71
CA ALA A 26 9.22 1.16 1.63
C ALA A 26 9.24 1.85 0.25
N ILE A 27 8.31 2.79 0.01
CA ILE A 27 8.25 3.53 -1.25
C ILE A 27 9.40 4.52 -1.36
N ASP A 28 9.70 5.30 -0.33
CA ASP A 28 10.73 6.35 -0.40
C ASP A 28 12.16 5.80 -0.46
N ASN A 29 12.42 4.63 0.12
CA ASN A 29 13.72 3.95 0.03
C ASN A 29 13.85 2.99 -1.15
N SER A 30 12.83 2.87 -2.00
CA SER A 30 12.93 2.13 -3.25
C SER A 30 13.78 2.90 -4.28
N PRO A 31 14.33 2.23 -5.33
CA PRO A 31 15.22 2.85 -6.30
C PRO A 31 14.71 4.17 -6.90
N ASP A 32 15.64 5.03 -7.33
CA ASP A 32 15.40 6.42 -7.70
C ASP A 32 14.53 6.69 -8.93
N ALA A 33 13.85 5.77 -9.50
CA ALA A 33 12.90 5.95 -10.61
C ALA A 33 13.41 5.45 -11.99
N PRO A 34 12.47 5.14 -12.86
CA PRO A 34 11.03 5.06 -12.62
C PRO A 34 10.65 3.83 -11.79
N ARG A 35 9.86 4.03 -10.73
CA ARG A 35 9.41 2.96 -9.85
C ARG A 35 8.12 2.35 -10.36
N HIS A 36 7.96 1.05 -10.12
CA HIS A 36 6.72 0.32 -10.34
C HIS A 36 6.16 -0.16 -9.00
N VAL A 37 5.09 0.45 -8.55
CA VAL A 37 4.49 0.20 -7.23
C VAL A 37 3.13 -0.46 -7.40
N ALA A 38 2.92 -1.57 -6.71
CA ALA A 38 1.61 -2.18 -6.56
C ALA A 38 0.98 -1.80 -5.23
N VAL A 39 -0.34 -1.61 -5.23
CA VAL A 39 -1.13 -1.38 -4.01
C VAL A 39 -2.34 -2.31 -4.03
N ILE A 40 -2.48 -3.15 -3.03
CA ILE A 40 -3.65 -3.99 -2.80
C ILE A 40 -4.55 -3.26 -1.81
N GLY A 41 -5.69 -2.76 -2.30
CA GLY A 41 -6.57 -1.85 -1.58
C GLY A 41 -6.33 -0.39 -2.00
N LEU A 42 -7.33 0.23 -2.62
CA LEU A 42 -7.22 1.61 -3.12
C LEU A 42 -7.49 2.64 -2.00
N GLY A 43 -8.48 2.36 -1.16
CA GLY A 43 -9.00 3.36 -0.23
C GLY A 43 -9.39 4.65 -0.95
N VAL A 44 -8.93 5.80 -0.47
CA VAL A 44 -9.15 7.09 -1.15
C VAL A 44 -7.99 7.48 -2.09
N GLY A 45 -7.02 6.58 -2.28
CA GLY A 45 -5.89 6.80 -3.17
C GLY A 45 -4.70 7.53 -2.53
N THR A 46 -4.61 7.59 -1.22
CA THR A 46 -3.58 8.37 -0.50
C THR A 46 -2.14 7.97 -0.92
N LEU A 47 -1.87 6.70 -1.17
CA LEU A 47 -0.53 6.25 -1.59
C LEU A 47 -0.08 6.82 -2.95
N ALA A 48 -1.01 7.35 -3.77
CA ALA A 48 -0.66 8.05 -5.01
C ALA A 48 0.13 9.35 -4.77
N THR A 49 0.13 9.87 -3.54
CA THR A 49 0.91 11.06 -3.15
C THR A 49 2.42 10.85 -3.27
N TYR A 50 2.89 9.62 -3.10
CA TYR A 50 4.30 9.24 -3.24
C TYR A 50 4.78 9.13 -4.69
N GLY A 51 3.85 9.22 -5.65
CA GLY A 51 4.15 9.08 -7.07
C GLY A 51 5.04 10.21 -7.59
N ARG A 52 6.15 9.85 -8.26
CA ARG A 52 7.08 10.76 -8.93
C ARG A 52 6.89 10.69 -10.45
N LEU A 53 7.41 11.67 -11.14
CA LEU A 53 7.36 11.69 -12.61
C LEU A 53 8.07 10.45 -13.18
N GLY A 54 7.36 9.71 -14.04
CA GLY A 54 7.84 8.47 -14.64
C GLY A 54 7.45 7.20 -13.87
N ASP A 55 7.05 7.30 -12.60
CA ASP A 55 6.57 6.16 -11.82
C ASP A 55 5.26 5.59 -12.39
N ARG A 56 5.05 4.31 -12.11
CA ARG A 56 3.80 3.60 -12.42
C ARG A 56 3.24 2.99 -11.15
N TYR A 57 1.97 3.28 -10.87
CA TYR A 57 1.23 2.73 -9.74
C TYR A 57 0.10 1.86 -10.27
N ARG A 58 0.08 0.59 -9.86
CA ARG A 58 -0.98 -0.36 -10.17
C ARG A 58 -1.73 -0.68 -8.90
N MET A 59 -2.97 -0.19 -8.81
CA MET A 59 -3.81 -0.27 -7.62
C MET A 59 -4.96 -1.24 -7.84
N TYR A 60 -5.05 -2.26 -7.01
CA TYR A 60 -6.12 -3.27 -7.07
C TYR A 60 -7.21 -2.93 -6.07
N GLU A 61 -8.44 -2.87 -6.54
CA GLU A 61 -9.60 -2.58 -5.69
C GLU A 61 -10.78 -3.48 -6.07
N ILE A 62 -11.37 -4.13 -5.06
CA ILE A 62 -12.47 -5.07 -5.29
C ILE A 62 -13.83 -4.37 -5.40
N ASN A 63 -13.98 -3.20 -4.77
CA ASN A 63 -15.24 -2.48 -4.70
C ASN A 63 -15.27 -1.30 -5.70
N PRO A 64 -16.12 -1.35 -6.75
CA PRO A 64 -16.21 -0.25 -7.70
C PRO A 64 -16.64 1.07 -7.08
N GLN A 65 -17.43 1.06 -5.99
CA GLN A 65 -17.82 2.29 -5.31
C GLN A 65 -16.63 2.99 -4.66
N VAL A 66 -15.63 2.24 -4.17
CA VAL A 66 -14.40 2.81 -3.62
C VAL A 66 -13.62 3.51 -4.73
N VAL A 67 -13.57 2.91 -5.92
CA VAL A 67 -12.94 3.54 -7.11
C VAL A 67 -13.63 4.84 -7.45
N ASP A 68 -14.96 4.87 -7.50
CA ASP A 68 -15.74 6.09 -7.76
C ASP A 68 -15.47 7.16 -6.70
N ILE A 69 -15.46 6.79 -5.41
CA ILE A 69 -15.16 7.71 -4.32
C ILE A 69 -13.75 8.30 -4.47
N ALA A 70 -12.74 7.47 -4.73
CA ALA A 70 -11.36 7.93 -4.90
C ALA A 70 -11.21 8.91 -6.07
N TRP A 71 -11.93 8.69 -7.18
CA TRP A 71 -11.87 9.56 -8.35
C TRP A 71 -12.69 10.84 -8.23
N TYR A 72 -13.87 10.80 -7.60
CA TYR A 72 -14.79 11.94 -7.64
C TYR A 72 -14.74 12.81 -6.39
N TRP A 73 -14.33 12.27 -5.24
CA TRP A 73 -14.35 12.99 -3.97
C TRP A 73 -12.98 13.36 -3.43
N PHE A 74 -11.93 12.74 -3.98
CA PHE A 74 -10.53 12.99 -3.63
C PHE A 74 -9.73 13.33 -4.88
N SER A 75 -8.62 14.03 -4.71
CA SER A 75 -7.78 14.41 -5.84
C SER A 75 -6.45 13.64 -5.93
N PHE A 76 -6.16 12.75 -5.00
CA PHE A 76 -4.89 12.03 -4.93
C PHE A 76 -4.52 11.33 -6.23
N LEU A 77 -5.47 10.63 -6.84
CA LEU A 77 -5.22 9.89 -8.09
C LEU A 77 -5.00 10.83 -9.27
N GLN A 78 -5.79 11.93 -9.35
CA GLN A 78 -5.74 12.90 -10.44
C GLN A 78 -4.50 13.79 -10.37
N ASP A 79 -4.08 14.16 -9.15
CA ASP A 79 -2.96 15.07 -8.91
C ASP A 79 -1.62 14.34 -8.79
N SER A 80 -1.61 13.01 -8.77
CA SER A 80 -0.38 12.21 -8.72
C SER A 80 0.52 12.49 -9.93
N LYS A 81 1.81 12.59 -9.68
CA LYS A 81 2.82 12.71 -10.75
C LYS A 81 3.12 11.36 -11.42
N ALA A 82 2.72 10.24 -10.81
CA ALA A 82 2.85 8.92 -11.38
C ALA A 82 1.73 8.61 -12.38
N LYS A 83 1.95 7.64 -13.24
CA LYS A 83 0.88 7.02 -14.01
C LYS A 83 0.12 6.04 -13.11
N ILE A 84 -1.15 6.33 -12.87
CA ILE A 84 -2.03 5.48 -12.05
C ILE A 84 -2.84 4.55 -12.94
N ASP A 85 -2.84 3.27 -12.63
CA ASP A 85 -3.65 2.21 -13.24
C ASP A 85 -4.46 1.51 -12.13
N VAL A 86 -5.79 1.61 -12.19
CA VAL A 86 -6.68 0.98 -11.21
C VAL A 86 -7.26 -0.29 -11.84
N VAL A 87 -7.05 -1.42 -11.18
CA VAL A 87 -7.54 -2.74 -11.58
C VAL A 87 -8.69 -3.13 -10.68
N LEU A 88 -9.89 -3.20 -11.24
CA LEU A 88 -11.07 -3.63 -10.50
C LEU A 88 -11.07 -5.16 -10.34
N GLY A 89 -11.22 -5.65 -9.12
CA GLY A 89 -11.33 -7.05 -8.79
C GLY A 89 -10.49 -7.47 -7.58
N ASP A 90 -10.60 -8.75 -7.21
CA ASP A 90 -9.78 -9.34 -6.17
C ASP A 90 -8.30 -9.33 -6.56
N ALA A 91 -7.48 -8.67 -5.75
CA ALA A 91 -6.06 -8.43 -6.05
C ALA A 91 -5.27 -9.74 -6.24
N ARG A 92 -5.50 -10.75 -5.36
CA ARG A 92 -4.81 -12.02 -5.46
C ARG A 92 -5.17 -12.74 -6.75
N LEU A 93 -6.46 -12.80 -7.09
CA LEU A 93 -6.92 -13.45 -8.33
C LEU A 93 -6.43 -12.73 -9.58
N GLN A 94 -6.34 -11.39 -9.54
CA GLN A 94 -5.77 -10.62 -10.65
C GLN A 94 -4.28 -10.94 -10.81
N LEU A 95 -3.50 -10.86 -9.73
CA LEU A 95 -2.09 -11.18 -9.74
C LEU A 95 -1.80 -12.65 -10.14
N GLU A 96 -2.66 -13.61 -9.77
CA GLU A 96 -2.50 -15.00 -10.21
C GLU A 96 -2.58 -15.16 -11.74
N ARG A 97 -3.37 -14.33 -12.41
CA ARG A 97 -3.61 -14.37 -13.86
C ARG A 97 -2.64 -13.51 -14.66
N GLU A 98 -2.07 -12.47 -14.05
CA GLU A 98 -1.16 -11.56 -14.70
C GLU A 98 0.23 -12.18 -14.91
N THR A 99 0.90 -11.73 -15.96
CA THR A 99 2.35 -11.97 -16.12
C THR A 99 3.12 -11.22 -15.05
N PRO A 100 4.34 -11.68 -14.65
CA PRO A 100 5.17 -10.99 -13.68
C PRO A 100 5.33 -9.50 -14.00
N GLN A 101 5.05 -8.64 -13.04
CA GLN A 101 4.99 -7.18 -13.22
C GLN A 101 6.30 -6.47 -12.86
N ALA A 102 7.22 -7.13 -12.17
CA ALA A 102 8.48 -6.57 -11.70
C ALA A 102 8.29 -5.29 -10.85
N PHE A 103 7.48 -5.38 -9.80
CA PHE A 103 7.29 -4.29 -8.86
C PHE A 103 8.53 -4.04 -8.00
N ASP A 104 8.82 -2.79 -7.73
CA ASP A 104 9.79 -2.36 -6.73
C ASP A 104 9.20 -2.48 -5.32
N VAL A 105 7.93 -2.10 -5.17
CA VAL A 105 7.18 -2.20 -3.92
C VAL A 105 5.79 -2.77 -4.18
N LEU A 106 5.35 -3.68 -3.31
CA LEU A 106 3.98 -4.17 -3.26
C LEU A 106 3.42 -3.89 -1.86
N ALA A 107 2.50 -2.93 -1.76
CA ALA A 107 1.82 -2.59 -0.52
C ALA A 107 0.53 -3.41 -0.39
N VAL A 108 0.36 -4.11 0.73
CA VAL A 108 -0.86 -4.83 1.08
C VAL A 108 -1.61 -4.03 2.14
N ASP A 109 -2.64 -3.33 1.71
CA ASP A 109 -3.40 -2.37 2.51
C ASP A 109 -4.93 -2.53 2.31
N ALA A 110 -5.37 -3.75 2.09
CA ALA A 110 -6.78 -4.07 1.91
C ALA A 110 -7.43 -4.37 3.25
N PHE A 111 -8.39 -3.56 3.65
CA PHE A 111 -9.19 -3.77 4.86
C PHE A 111 -10.65 -4.05 4.53
N SER A 112 -11.21 -5.07 5.16
CA SER A 112 -12.64 -5.36 5.17
C SER A 112 -13.08 -5.46 6.63
N SER A 113 -13.94 -4.53 7.09
CA SER A 113 -14.45 -4.52 8.46
C SER A 113 -13.36 -4.62 9.55
N ASP A 114 -12.39 -3.72 9.51
CA ASP A 114 -11.25 -3.62 10.45
C ASP A 114 -10.23 -4.78 10.41
N SER A 115 -10.24 -5.62 9.38
CA SER A 115 -9.19 -6.66 9.22
C SER A 115 -8.80 -6.87 7.76
N ILE A 116 -7.55 -7.29 7.54
CA ILE A 116 -7.11 -7.73 6.22
C ILE A 116 -7.80 -9.07 5.89
N PRO A 117 -8.39 -9.23 4.69
CA PRO A 117 -8.95 -10.52 4.28
C PRO A 117 -7.90 -11.63 4.36
N THR A 118 -8.23 -12.71 5.07
CA THR A 118 -7.26 -13.79 5.39
C THR A 118 -6.59 -14.40 4.16
N HIS A 119 -7.29 -14.48 3.02
CA HIS A 119 -6.73 -15.01 1.78
C HIS A 119 -5.61 -14.17 1.19
N LEU A 120 -5.46 -12.89 1.61
CA LEU A 120 -4.36 -12.00 1.23
C LEU A 120 -3.12 -12.16 2.12
N ILE A 121 -3.24 -12.87 3.26
CA ILE A 121 -2.13 -13.08 4.22
C ILE A 121 -1.90 -14.58 4.37
N THR A 122 -1.73 -15.29 3.29
CA THR A 122 -1.38 -16.70 3.29
C THR A 122 0.00 -16.90 2.65
N ARG A 123 0.59 -18.05 2.89
CA ARG A 123 1.84 -18.45 2.23
C ARG A 123 1.70 -18.44 0.70
N GLU A 124 0.56 -18.92 0.20
CA GLU A 124 0.25 -18.97 -1.23
C GLU A 124 0.11 -17.55 -1.82
N ALA A 125 -0.55 -16.64 -1.09
CA ALA A 125 -0.63 -15.24 -1.50
C ALA A 125 0.77 -14.61 -1.58
N MET A 126 1.61 -14.84 -0.55
CA MET A 126 2.99 -14.36 -0.54
C MET A 126 3.78 -14.87 -1.73
N GLN A 127 3.62 -16.14 -2.12
CA GLN A 127 4.28 -16.71 -3.30
C GLN A 127 3.81 -16.04 -4.60
N VAL A 128 2.52 -15.68 -4.69
CA VAL A 128 2.00 -14.90 -5.82
C VAL A 128 2.65 -13.52 -5.84
N TYR A 129 2.73 -12.82 -4.71
CA TYR A 129 3.35 -11.49 -4.64
C TYR A 129 4.82 -11.51 -5.03
N LEU A 130 5.58 -12.47 -4.52
CA LEU A 130 7.01 -12.65 -4.85
C LEU A 130 7.26 -12.85 -6.34
N ARG A 131 6.35 -13.53 -7.05
CA ARG A 131 6.44 -13.70 -8.51
C ARG A 131 6.38 -12.36 -9.26
N HIS A 132 5.73 -11.35 -8.67
CA HIS A 132 5.55 -10.03 -9.27
C HIS A 132 6.55 -8.99 -8.78
N LEU A 133 7.43 -9.35 -7.86
CA LEU A 133 8.49 -8.45 -7.38
C LEU A 133 9.76 -8.56 -8.22
N LYS A 134 10.53 -7.49 -8.21
CA LYS A 134 11.96 -7.53 -8.56
C LYS A 134 12.73 -8.32 -7.49
N PRO A 135 13.96 -8.79 -7.79
CA PRO A 135 14.78 -9.54 -6.82
C PRO A 135 15.05 -8.78 -5.50
N ASP A 136 15.10 -7.46 -5.56
CA ASP A 136 15.30 -6.53 -4.45
C ASP A 136 14.02 -5.78 -4.04
N GLY A 137 12.87 -6.21 -4.59
CA GLY A 137 11.57 -5.62 -4.29
C GLY A 137 11.11 -5.88 -2.87
N VAL A 138 10.26 -5.00 -2.36
CA VAL A 138 9.77 -5.02 -0.97
C VAL A 138 8.26 -5.25 -0.95
N ILE A 139 7.79 -6.11 -0.02
CA ILE A 139 6.37 -6.20 0.33
C ILE A 139 6.16 -5.46 1.64
N ALA A 140 5.26 -4.47 1.64
CA ALA A 140 4.85 -3.73 2.82
C ALA A 140 3.43 -4.13 3.23
N PHE A 141 3.28 -4.78 4.38
CA PHE A 141 1.96 -5.11 4.94
C PHE A 141 1.55 -4.04 5.93
N HIS A 142 0.35 -3.51 5.77
CA HIS A 142 -0.29 -2.75 6.83
C HIS A 142 -0.98 -3.74 7.78
N VAL A 143 -0.42 -3.92 8.97
CA VAL A 143 -0.81 -4.99 9.89
C VAL A 143 -1.60 -4.50 11.11
N THR A 144 -1.96 -3.22 11.15
CA THR A 144 -2.80 -2.65 12.22
C THR A 144 -4.16 -3.38 12.26
N ASN A 145 -4.46 -3.97 13.40
CA ASN A 145 -5.71 -4.67 13.60
C ASN A 145 -6.13 -4.61 15.08
N ARG A 146 -7.42 -4.38 15.33
CA ARG A 146 -7.96 -4.31 16.70
C ARG A 146 -8.11 -5.67 17.39
N PHE A 147 -8.20 -6.75 16.60
CA PHE A 147 -8.65 -8.06 17.11
C PHE A 147 -7.61 -9.16 16.88
N LEU A 148 -6.72 -9.00 15.93
CA LEU A 148 -5.75 -10.02 15.54
C LEU A 148 -4.34 -9.47 15.59
N ASP A 149 -3.43 -10.24 16.17
CA ASP A 149 -2.00 -9.95 16.14
C ASP A 149 -1.43 -10.50 14.81
N LEU A 150 -1.39 -9.66 13.79
CA LEU A 150 -0.99 -10.03 12.43
C LEU A 150 0.54 -10.03 12.21
N PRO A 151 1.35 -9.17 12.86
CA PRO A 151 2.79 -9.18 12.68
C PRO A 151 3.46 -10.55 12.84
N PRO A 152 3.15 -11.38 13.87
CA PRO A 152 3.72 -12.73 13.98
C PRO A 152 3.34 -13.66 12.82
N VAL A 153 2.12 -13.51 12.29
CA VAL A 153 1.65 -14.32 11.15
C VAL A 153 2.46 -14.00 9.89
N VAL A 154 2.57 -12.70 9.56
CA VAL A 154 3.35 -12.25 8.39
C VAL A 154 4.83 -12.65 8.54
N ARG A 155 5.42 -12.44 9.74
CA ARG A 155 6.79 -12.82 10.03
C ARG A 155 7.02 -14.30 9.83
N ARG A 156 6.15 -15.16 10.36
CA ARG A 156 6.27 -16.61 10.20
C ARG A 156 6.25 -17.02 8.75
N ILE A 157 5.35 -16.47 7.94
CA ILE A 157 5.29 -16.75 6.50
C ILE A 157 6.59 -16.29 5.80
N ALA A 158 7.11 -15.13 6.17
CA ALA A 158 8.37 -14.62 5.65
C ALA A 158 9.54 -15.57 5.99
N ASP A 159 9.65 -16.01 7.24
CA ASP A 159 10.69 -16.95 7.71
C ASP A 159 10.60 -18.29 6.96
N GLU A 160 9.39 -18.85 6.77
CA GLU A 160 9.18 -20.09 6.02
C GLU A 160 9.59 -19.98 4.54
N LEU A 161 9.55 -18.78 3.97
CA LEU A 161 9.97 -18.50 2.59
C LEU A 161 11.41 -17.99 2.49
N GLY A 162 12.14 -17.92 3.60
CA GLY A 162 13.52 -17.43 3.65
C GLY A 162 13.67 -15.94 3.42
N LEU A 163 12.62 -15.15 3.69
CA LEU A 163 12.61 -13.71 3.52
C LEU A 163 13.06 -13.01 4.80
N LYS A 164 13.67 -11.85 4.65
CA LYS A 164 13.93 -10.94 5.77
C LYS A 164 12.69 -10.11 6.04
N SER A 165 12.32 -9.97 7.31
CA SER A 165 11.20 -9.14 7.73
C SER A 165 11.62 -8.16 8.82
N MET A 166 10.99 -6.98 8.85
CA MET A 166 11.09 -6.03 9.96
C MET A 166 9.71 -5.42 10.22
N ILE A 167 9.50 -5.01 11.45
CA ILE A 167 8.32 -4.27 11.87
C ILE A 167 8.71 -2.80 11.97
N VAL A 168 7.88 -1.94 11.40
CA VAL A 168 7.99 -0.50 11.53
C VAL A 168 6.81 -0.06 12.39
N SER A 169 7.10 0.55 13.52
CA SER A 169 6.12 1.18 14.42
C SER A 169 6.27 2.69 14.29
N ASP A 170 5.22 3.35 13.88
CA ASP A 170 5.16 4.80 13.67
C ASP A 170 4.16 5.39 14.67
N GLU A 171 4.67 5.78 15.85
CA GLU A 171 3.86 6.51 16.81
C GLU A 171 3.89 8.01 16.51
N PRO A 172 2.71 8.64 16.31
CA PRO A 172 2.64 10.08 16.15
C PRO A 172 3.22 10.77 17.39
N THR A 173 4.20 11.62 17.21
CA THR A 173 4.70 12.46 18.32
C THR A 173 3.64 13.50 18.70
N GLU A 174 3.68 14.05 19.93
CA GLU A 174 2.74 15.09 20.40
C GLU A 174 2.62 16.31 19.48
N ARG A 175 3.56 16.51 18.57
CA ARG A 175 3.55 17.53 17.52
C ARG A 175 3.11 16.99 16.15
N SER A 176 2.66 15.74 16.07
CA SER A 176 2.22 15.18 14.82
C SER A 176 0.97 15.92 14.33
N ASP A 177 0.95 16.15 13.06
CA ASP A 177 -0.20 16.71 12.37
C ASP A 177 -1.45 15.84 12.64
N ARG A 178 -2.57 16.48 13.00
CA ARG A 178 -3.86 15.80 13.26
C ARG A 178 -4.33 14.88 12.12
N PHE A 179 -3.74 15.04 10.94
CA PHE A 179 -4.03 14.22 9.75
C PHE A 179 -3.17 12.94 9.68
N LEU A 180 -2.27 12.72 10.63
CA LEU A 180 -1.47 11.50 10.73
C LEU A 180 -1.94 10.69 11.93
N SER A 181 -1.95 9.37 11.77
CA SER A 181 -2.22 8.39 12.82
C SER A 181 -1.16 7.30 12.79
N SER A 182 -1.04 6.54 13.87
CA SER A 182 -0.13 5.40 13.95
C SER A 182 -0.38 4.39 12.82
N SER A 183 0.68 3.75 12.35
CA SER A 183 0.67 2.72 11.30
C SER A 183 1.04 1.33 11.83
N ASP A 184 0.93 1.11 13.15
CA ASP A 184 1.28 -0.14 13.85
C ASP A 184 0.53 -1.37 13.32
#